data_5c964d347a974a8d5af28dae9e8fd44b
#
_entry.id   5c964d347a974a8d5af28dae9e8fd44b
#
_cell.length_a   1.000
_cell.length_b   1.000
_cell.length_c   1.000
_cell.angle_alpha   90.00
_cell.angle_beta   90.00
_cell.angle_gamma   90.00
#
_symmetry.space_group_name_H-M   'P 1'
#
loop_
_entity.id
_entity.type
_entity.pdbx_description
1 polymer ?
#
loop_
_entity_poly.entity_id
_entity_poly.type
_entity_poly.pdbx_seq_one_letter_code
_entity_poly.pdbx_strand_id
1 'polypeptide(L)'
;MIQPGVRDRRQRRLLIGLALLFFAPLALAFYLYYGPGTWRPGGRVNSGDLVRPARPLPALALPLLEAGSTDANFLKRKWTLLYVQSGACADSCRMRLYDTRQVRLALDRDTNRVQRVLIAGDGCCDAQFLHEQHPDLIAIRATPAAAPLLALLPDRDQGSAAASLAQAPRVYLIDPLGNLMMVYPAGSKAKGMLEDLKRLLRLSSIG
;
A
#
# COMPACT_ATOMS: atom_id res chain seq x y z
N MET A 1 37.86 -26.91 61.01
CA MET A 1 38.08 -25.73 60.16
C MET A 1 37.77 -26.10 58.74
N ILE A 2 36.63 -25.66 58.21
CA ILE A 2 36.16 -25.95 56.87
C ILE A 2 36.75 -24.84 55.98
N GLN A 3 37.60 -25.17 55.03
CA GLN A 3 38.14 -24.21 54.05
C GLN A 3 37.07 -23.80 53.05
N PRO A 4 36.57 -22.56 53.05
CA PRO A 4 35.70 -22.06 51.99
C PRO A 4 36.56 -21.41 50.92
N GLY A 5 36.71 -22.01 49.77
CA GLY A 5 37.50 -21.24 48.80
C GLY A 5 37.47 -21.71 47.34
N VAL A 6 37.40 -23.00 47.07
CA VAL A 6 37.57 -23.50 45.67
C VAL A 6 36.24 -23.91 45.02
N ARG A 7 35.33 -24.45 45.83
CA ARG A 7 34.01 -24.91 45.36
C ARG A 7 33.10 -23.69 45.00
N ASP A 8 33.27 -22.61 45.75
CA ASP A 8 32.48 -21.37 45.58
C ASP A 8 32.85 -20.63 44.27
N ARG A 9 34.14 -20.58 43.92
CA ARG A 9 34.58 -19.90 42.67
C ARG A 9 34.11 -20.63 41.42
N ARG A 10 34.04 -21.98 41.43
CA ARG A 10 33.56 -22.75 40.27
C ARG A 10 32.05 -22.60 40.09
N GLN A 11 31.29 -22.63 41.18
CA GLN A 11 29.84 -22.41 41.14
C GLN A 11 29.51 -21.00 40.69
N ARG A 12 30.24 -20.01 41.20
CA ARG A 12 30.06 -18.61 40.78
C ARG A 12 30.37 -18.42 39.27
N ARG A 13 31.41 -19.05 38.72
CA ARG A 13 31.72 -19.00 37.31
C ARG A 13 30.64 -19.67 36.44
N LEU A 14 30.08 -20.77 36.93
CA LEU A 14 28.96 -21.46 36.24
C LEU A 14 27.70 -20.59 36.25
N LEU A 15 27.36 -19.96 37.37
CA LEU A 15 26.24 -19.04 37.44
C LEU A 15 26.39 -17.81 36.53
N ILE A 16 27.59 -17.23 36.51
CA ILE A 16 27.91 -16.10 35.62
C ILE A 16 27.82 -16.56 34.14
N GLY A 17 28.36 -17.74 33.81
CA GLY A 17 28.27 -18.30 32.45
C GLY A 17 26.82 -18.53 32.02
N LEU A 18 26.00 -19.07 32.93
CA LEU A 18 24.57 -19.27 32.66
C LEU A 18 23.83 -17.93 32.50
N ALA A 19 24.13 -16.96 33.37
CA ALA A 19 23.54 -15.62 33.24
C ALA A 19 23.94 -14.94 31.94
N LEU A 20 25.21 -15.03 31.54
CA LEU A 20 25.68 -14.48 30.27
C LEU A 20 25.01 -15.16 29.07
N LEU A 21 24.81 -16.47 29.13
CA LEU A 21 24.13 -17.23 28.06
C LEU A 21 22.69 -16.72 27.82
N PHE A 22 21.98 -16.36 28.88
CA PHE A 22 20.61 -15.84 28.79
C PHE A 22 20.54 -14.34 28.49
N PHE A 23 21.38 -13.55 29.14
CA PHE A 23 21.28 -12.08 29.04
C PHE A 23 22.08 -11.48 27.90
N ALA A 24 23.15 -12.14 27.41
CA ALA A 24 23.95 -11.60 26.31
C ALA A 24 23.15 -11.46 24.98
N PRO A 25 22.37 -12.47 24.54
CA PRO A 25 21.57 -12.29 23.34
C PRO A 25 20.48 -11.21 23.49
N LEU A 26 19.90 -11.08 24.69
CA LEU A 26 18.92 -10.04 24.99
C LEU A 26 19.56 -8.64 24.96
N ALA A 27 20.71 -8.48 25.61
CA ALA A 27 21.47 -7.24 25.63
C ALA A 27 21.96 -6.86 24.20
N LEU A 28 22.40 -7.85 23.42
CA LEU A 28 22.78 -7.64 22.02
C LEU A 28 21.59 -7.20 21.18
N ALA A 29 20.43 -7.86 21.31
CA ALA A 29 19.21 -7.48 20.62
C ALA A 29 18.77 -6.06 20.99
N PHE A 30 18.84 -5.72 22.27
CA PHE A 30 18.52 -4.37 22.77
C PHE A 30 19.49 -3.32 22.21
N TYR A 31 20.80 -3.62 22.21
CA TYR A 31 21.82 -2.74 21.64
C TYR A 31 21.63 -2.54 20.13
N LEU A 32 21.33 -3.61 19.38
CA LEU A 32 21.08 -3.53 17.94
C LEU A 32 19.79 -2.75 17.61
N TYR A 33 18.79 -2.82 18.48
CA TYR A 33 17.50 -2.15 18.26
C TYR A 33 17.52 -0.68 18.68
N TYR A 34 18.15 -0.34 19.82
CA TYR A 34 18.17 1.01 20.38
C TYR A 34 19.51 1.73 20.25
N GLY A 35 20.57 1.05 19.83
CA GLY A 35 21.91 1.61 19.72
C GLY A 35 22.04 2.63 18.60
N PRO A 36 23.11 3.45 18.63
CA PRO A 36 23.34 4.51 17.64
C PRO A 36 23.59 4.03 16.21
N GLY A 37 23.91 2.76 16.02
CA GLY A 37 23.97 2.11 14.73
C GLY A 37 22.66 1.39 14.44
N THR A 38 21.67 2.08 13.90
CA THR A 38 20.36 1.49 13.58
C THR A 38 20.49 0.40 12.52
N TRP A 39 20.93 -0.79 12.94
CA TRP A 39 20.74 -1.98 12.12
C TRP A 39 19.25 -2.34 12.16
N ARG A 40 18.46 -1.58 11.42
CA ARG A 40 17.10 -1.99 11.07
C ARG A 40 17.28 -2.96 9.90
N PRO A 41 16.80 -4.21 9.99
CA PRO A 41 16.72 -5.05 8.82
C PRO A 41 15.94 -4.27 7.76
N GLY A 42 16.69 -3.68 6.82
CA GLY A 42 16.19 -2.74 5.83
C GLY A 42 15.46 -3.39 4.66
N GLY A 43 14.87 -4.55 4.89
CA GLY A 43 13.98 -5.17 3.94
C GLY A 43 12.63 -4.49 3.99
N ARG A 44 12.33 -3.60 3.03
CA ARG A 44 10.95 -3.21 2.78
C ARG A 44 10.21 -4.49 2.40
N VAL A 45 9.35 -4.95 3.30
CA VAL A 45 8.52 -6.14 3.08
C VAL A 45 7.42 -5.83 2.05
N ASN A 46 7.10 -4.56 1.85
CA ASN A 46 6.09 -4.08 0.93
C ASN A 46 6.73 -3.48 -0.32
N SER A 47 6.15 -3.78 -1.46
CA SER A 47 6.55 -3.22 -2.76
C SER A 47 6.04 -1.78 -2.94
N GLY A 48 4.89 -1.46 -2.34
CA GLY A 48 4.36 -0.12 -2.28
C GLY A 48 4.89 0.68 -1.08
N ASP A 49 4.85 1.99 -1.20
CA ASP A 49 5.20 2.93 -0.13
C ASP A 49 4.01 3.10 0.81
N LEU A 50 4.20 2.80 2.09
CA LEU A 50 3.16 2.96 3.11
C LEU A 50 2.92 4.44 3.41
N VAL A 51 1.64 4.83 3.46
CA VAL A 51 1.19 6.15 3.92
C VAL A 51 1.01 6.07 5.45
N ARG A 52 1.79 6.82 6.19
CA ARG A 52 1.76 6.84 7.66
C ARG A 52 1.61 8.26 8.18
N PRO A 53 0.57 8.53 8.99
CA PRO A 53 -0.59 7.66 9.27
C PRO A 53 -1.45 7.41 8.03
N ALA A 54 -2.26 6.33 8.03
CA ALA A 54 -3.26 6.10 7.00
C ALA A 54 -4.22 7.31 6.92
N ARG A 55 -4.57 7.75 5.71
CA ARG A 55 -5.35 8.97 5.51
C ARG A 55 -6.79 8.61 5.16
N PRO A 56 -7.78 9.01 5.97
CA PRO A 56 -9.18 8.83 5.63
C PRO A 56 -9.53 9.68 4.41
N LEU A 57 -10.18 9.06 3.42
CA LEU A 57 -10.66 9.74 2.23
C LEU A 57 -12.12 10.18 2.42
N PRO A 58 -12.52 11.30 1.82
CA PRO A 58 -13.88 11.82 1.94
C PRO A 58 -14.88 10.90 1.25
N ALA A 59 -16.09 10.82 1.81
CA ALA A 59 -17.23 10.20 1.17
C ALA A 59 -17.81 11.16 0.12
N LEU A 60 -17.71 10.81 -1.15
CA LEU A 60 -18.10 11.66 -2.28
C LEU A 60 -18.83 10.83 -3.34
N ALA A 61 -19.99 11.29 -3.79
CA ALA A 61 -20.61 10.78 -5.00
C ALA A 61 -19.98 11.48 -6.21
N LEU A 62 -19.37 10.71 -7.11
CA LEU A 62 -18.65 11.23 -8.27
C LEU A 62 -19.30 10.73 -9.56
N PRO A 63 -19.36 11.56 -10.62
CA PRO A 63 -19.95 11.16 -11.89
C PRO A 63 -19.13 10.06 -12.55
N LEU A 64 -19.80 9.05 -13.07
CA LEU A 64 -19.18 8.02 -13.89
C LEU A 64 -18.80 8.59 -15.26
N LEU A 65 -17.86 7.95 -15.93
CA LEU A 65 -17.40 8.38 -17.25
C LEU A 65 -18.51 8.24 -18.29
N GLU A 66 -19.33 7.19 -18.21
CA GLU A 66 -20.45 6.93 -19.13
C GLU A 66 -21.72 7.67 -18.65
N ALA A 67 -22.45 7.09 -17.72
CA ALA A 67 -23.67 7.68 -17.18
C ALA A 67 -23.85 7.35 -15.70
N GLY A 68 -24.52 8.25 -14.96
CA GLY A 68 -24.79 8.07 -13.55
C GLY A 68 -23.68 8.58 -12.63
N SER A 69 -23.77 8.21 -11.36
CA SER A 69 -22.81 8.57 -10.32
C SER A 69 -22.51 7.38 -9.42
N THR A 70 -21.37 7.42 -8.74
CA THR A 70 -21.03 6.46 -7.72
C THR A 70 -21.88 6.68 -6.45
N ASP A 71 -21.98 5.64 -5.62
CA ASP A 71 -22.37 5.81 -4.22
C ASP A 71 -21.31 6.67 -3.50
N ALA A 72 -21.72 7.49 -2.52
CA ALA A 72 -20.80 8.34 -1.76
C ALA A 72 -19.73 7.52 -0.99
N ASN A 73 -20.03 6.28 -0.66
CA ASN A 73 -19.12 5.36 0.04
C ASN A 73 -18.48 4.32 -0.89
N PHE A 74 -18.39 4.59 -2.19
CA PHE A 74 -17.88 3.64 -3.18
C PHE A 74 -16.45 3.15 -2.89
N LEU A 75 -15.63 3.90 -2.14
CA LEU A 75 -14.29 3.50 -1.70
C LEU A 75 -14.31 2.65 -0.43
N LYS A 76 -15.47 2.34 0.15
CA LYS A 76 -15.60 1.50 1.34
C LYS A 76 -16.01 0.08 0.99
N ARG A 77 -15.89 -0.82 1.97
CA ARG A 77 -16.28 -2.24 1.91
C ARG A 77 -15.40 -3.13 1.05
N LYS A 78 -14.60 -2.59 0.14
CA LYS A 78 -13.65 -3.35 -0.69
C LYS A 78 -12.28 -2.68 -0.67
N TRP A 79 -11.25 -3.47 -0.80
CA TRP A 79 -9.93 -2.98 -1.14
C TRP A 79 -9.97 -2.33 -2.51
N THR A 80 -9.46 -1.12 -2.64
CA THR A 80 -9.54 -0.37 -3.90
C THR A 80 -8.17 -0.08 -4.46
N LEU A 81 -7.93 -0.52 -5.70
CA LEU A 81 -6.82 -0.07 -6.53
C LEU A 81 -7.30 1.15 -7.31
N LEU A 82 -6.93 2.34 -6.83
CA LEU A 82 -7.28 3.62 -7.46
C LEU A 82 -6.14 4.06 -8.39
N TYR A 83 -6.47 4.38 -9.62
CA TYR A 83 -5.58 4.97 -10.61
C TYR A 83 -6.13 6.32 -11.07
N VAL A 84 -5.27 7.32 -11.19
CA VAL A 84 -5.64 8.66 -11.66
C VAL A 84 -4.89 8.96 -12.95
N GLN A 85 -5.61 9.35 -13.98
CA GLN A 85 -5.06 9.73 -15.28
C GLN A 85 -5.63 11.06 -15.73
N SER A 86 -4.78 12.06 -15.93
CA SER A 86 -5.17 13.43 -16.30
C SER A 86 -4.84 13.74 -17.74
N GLY A 87 -5.06 13.08 -18.67
CA GLY A 87 -4.74 13.32 -20.08
C GLY A 87 -4.87 12.05 -20.91
N ALA A 88 -4.48 12.08 -22.16
CA ALA A 88 -4.60 10.94 -23.04
C ALA A 88 -3.96 9.66 -22.46
N CYS A 89 -4.66 8.55 -22.58
CA CYS A 89 -4.19 7.26 -22.10
C CYS A 89 -3.18 6.64 -23.07
N ALA A 90 -1.92 7.06 -22.95
CA ALA A 90 -0.79 6.51 -23.69
C ALA A 90 -0.43 5.09 -23.20
N ASP A 91 0.61 4.48 -23.76
CA ASP A 91 1.02 3.10 -23.46
C ASP A 91 1.26 2.84 -21.98
N SER A 92 1.84 3.78 -21.25
CA SER A 92 2.06 3.67 -19.78
C SER A 92 0.74 3.57 -19.00
N CYS A 93 -0.27 4.33 -19.40
CA CYS A 93 -1.61 4.25 -18.82
C CYS A 93 -2.28 2.90 -19.16
N ARG A 94 -2.26 2.48 -20.41
CA ARG A 94 -2.81 1.19 -20.85
C ARG A 94 -2.15 0.02 -20.11
N MET A 95 -0.83 0.04 -20.01
CA MET A 95 -0.08 -0.96 -19.25
C MET A 95 -0.50 -0.97 -17.78
N ARG A 96 -0.68 0.18 -17.15
CA ARG A 96 -1.11 0.26 -15.75
C ARG A 96 -2.54 -0.25 -15.52
N LEU A 97 -3.44 0.04 -16.45
CA LEU A 97 -4.79 -0.53 -16.42
C LEU A 97 -4.75 -2.05 -16.59
N TYR A 98 -3.92 -2.55 -17.50
CA TYR A 98 -3.69 -3.98 -17.68
C TYR A 98 -3.11 -4.62 -16.41
N ASP A 99 -2.04 -4.06 -15.84
CA ASP A 99 -1.38 -4.55 -14.63
C ASP A 99 -2.37 -4.70 -13.46
N THR A 100 -3.15 -3.65 -13.19
CA THR A 100 -4.14 -3.69 -12.09
C THR A 100 -5.25 -4.70 -12.34
N ARG A 101 -5.62 -4.94 -13.61
CA ARG A 101 -6.56 -6.02 -13.98
C ARG A 101 -5.95 -7.38 -13.70
N GLN A 102 -4.71 -7.63 -14.13
CA GLN A 102 -4.02 -8.89 -13.88
C GLN A 102 -3.84 -9.16 -12.39
N VAL A 103 -3.48 -8.13 -11.61
CA VAL A 103 -3.38 -8.22 -10.14
C VAL A 103 -4.72 -8.68 -9.54
N ARG A 104 -5.83 -8.05 -9.93
CA ARG A 104 -7.15 -8.41 -9.42
C ARG A 104 -7.54 -9.84 -9.79
N LEU A 105 -7.34 -10.25 -11.05
CA LEU A 105 -7.66 -11.61 -11.51
C LEU A 105 -6.80 -12.67 -10.81
N ALA A 106 -5.54 -12.38 -10.52
CA ALA A 106 -4.62 -13.29 -9.84
C ALA A 106 -4.88 -13.47 -8.32
N LEU A 107 -5.89 -12.76 -7.79
CA LEU A 107 -6.36 -12.95 -6.40
C LEU A 107 -7.32 -14.13 -6.23
N ASP A 108 -7.78 -14.72 -7.33
CA ASP A 108 -8.65 -15.90 -7.34
C ASP A 108 -9.88 -15.73 -6.43
N ARG A 109 -9.96 -16.44 -5.32
CA ARG A 109 -11.09 -16.40 -4.36
C ARG A 109 -11.34 -15.01 -3.77
N ASP A 110 -10.29 -14.21 -3.64
CA ASP A 110 -10.36 -12.87 -3.05
C ASP A 110 -10.68 -11.76 -4.07
N THR A 111 -10.90 -12.12 -5.36
CA THR A 111 -11.20 -11.16 -6.44
C THR A 111 -12.39 -10.25 -6.12
N ASN A 112 -13.42 -10.77 -5.45
CA ASN A 112 -14.63 -10.00 -5.10
C ASN A 112 -14.40 -9.00 -3.97
N ARG A 113 -13.32 -9.16 -3.21
CA ARG A 113 -12.91 -8.26 -2.13
C ARG A 113 -12.11 -7.05 -2.63
N VAL A 114 -11.72 -7.06 -3.91
CA VAL A 114 -10.92 -6.02 -4.53
C VAL A 114 -11.66 -5.40 -5.70
N GLN A 115 -11.71 -4.09 -5.74
CA GLN A 115 -12.24 -3.32 -6.88
C GLN A 115 -11.15 -2.45 -7.49
N ARG A 116 -11.38 -2.03 -8.72
CA ARG A 116 -10.52 -1.12 -9.46
C ARG A 116 -11.28 0.15 -9.79
N VAL A 117 -10.65 1.28 -9.57
CA VAL A 117 -11.24 2.59 -9.83
C VAL A 117 -10.27 3.40 -10.67
N LEU A 118 -10.77 4.04 -11.72
CA LEU A 118 -10.06 5.02 -12.52
C LEU A 118 -10.72 6.38 -12.33
N ILE A 119 -9.95 7.41 -11.99
CA ILE A 119 -10.37 8.80 -12.12
C ILE A 119 -9.75 9.34 -13.41
N ALA A 120 -10.59 9.55 -14.40
CA ALA A 120 -10.22 9.95 -15.75
C ALA A 120 -10.42 11.45 -15.95
N GLY A 121 -9.35 12.16 -16.25
CA GLY A 121 -9.39 13.54 -16.69
C GLY A 121 -9.86 13.69 -18.12
N ASP A 122 -10.01 14.92 -18.58
CA ASP A 122 -10.46 15.23 -19.94
C ASP A 122 -9.53 14.62 -21.00
N GLY A 123 -10.13 13.96 -21.99
CA GLY A 123 -9.43 13.30 -23.08
C GLY A 123 -8.66 12.03 -22.68
N CYS A 124 -8.90 11.49 -21.47
CA CYS A 124 -8.14 10.35 -20.97
C CYS A 124 -8.34 9.11 -21.85
N CYS A 125 -9.49 8.56 -21.83
CA CYS A 125 -9.68 7.17 -22.21
C CYS A 125 -10.91 7.02 -23.11
N ASP A 126 -10.76 6.21 -24.16
CA ASP A 126 -11.88 5.81 -25.00
C ASP A 126 -12.83 4.91 -24.18
N ALA A 127 -14.12 5.25 -24.18
CA ALA A 127 -15.16 4.51 -23.46
C ALA A 127 -15.28 3.07 -24.00
N GLN A 128 -15.17 2.88 -25.32
CA GLN A 128 -15.21 1.56 -25.95
C GLN A 128 -14.03 0.69 -25.46
N PHE A 129 -12.81 1.24 -25.44
CA PHE A 129 -11.64 0.55 -24.91
C PHE A 129 -11.83 0.11 -23.46
N LEU A 130 -12.35 1.00 -22.61
CA LEU A 130 -12.60 0.67 -21.21
C LEU A 130 -13.66 -0.41 -21.05
N HIS A 131 -14.74 -0.33 -21.80
CA HIS A 131 -15.82 -1.33 -21.76
C HIS A 131 -15.35 -2.72 -22.21
N GLU A 132 -14.62 -2.80 -23.32
CA GLU A 132 -14.16 -4.07 -23.88
C GLU A 132 -13.02 -4.71 -23.09
N GLN A 133 -12.03 -3.89 -22.70
CA GLN A 133 -10.81 -4.40 -22.08
C GLN A 133 -10.83 -4.40 -20.55
N HIS A 134 -11.70 -3.58 -19.93
CA HIS A 134 -11.73 -3.37 -18.48
C HIS A 134 -13.17 -3.32 -17.93
N PRO A 135 -14.03 -4.32 -18.20
CA PRO A 135 -15.45 -4.28 -17.82
C PRO A 135 -15.69 -4.24 -16.30
N ASP A 136 -14.68 -4.56 -15.49
CA ASP A 136 -14.72 -4.52 -14.03
C ASP A 136 -14.24 -3.19 -13.43
N LEU A 137 -13.87 -2.24 -14.29
CA LEU A 137 -13.30 -0.97 -13.87
C LEU A 137 -14.40 0.07 -13.62
N ILE A 138 -14.40 0.65 -12.43
CA ILE A 138 -15.25 1.80 -12.14
C ILE A 138 -14.55 3.04 -12.69
N ALA A 139 -15.01 3.54 -13.82
CA ALA A 139 -14.43 4.71 -14.46
C ALA A 139 -15.22 5.96 -14.06
N ILE A 140 -14.54 6.90 -13.40
CA ILE A 140 -15.09 8.14 -12.83
C ILE A 140 -14.53 9.31 -13.63
N ARG A 141 -15.37 10.28 -13.96
CA ARG A 141 -14.96 11.54 -14.59
C ARG A 141 -14.32 12.46 -13.55
N ALA A 142 -13.11 12.94 -13.81
CA ALA A 142 -12.48 13.95 -12.99
C ALA A 142 -13.20 15.29 -13.15
N THR A 143 -13.99 15.65 -12.17
CA THR A 143 -14.69 16.94 -12.07
C THR A 143 -14.19 17.71 -10.85
N PRO A 144 -14.49 18.99 -10.69
CA PRO A 144 -14.16 19.74 -9.48
C PRO A 144 -14.66 19.07 -8.19
N ALA A 145 -15.71 18.27 -8.25
CA ALA A 145 -16.20 17.48 -7.11
C ALA A 145 -15.20 16.44 -6.61
N ALA A 146 -14.27 15.99 -7.45
CA ALA A 146 -13.20 15.05 -7.06
C ALA A 146 -12.01 15.75 -6.38
N ALA A 147 -11.91 17.07 -6.42
CA ALA A 147 -10.76 17.83 -5.89
C ALA A 147 -10.44 17.52 -4.42
N PRO A 148 -11.41 17.39 -3.48
CA PRO A 148 -11.11 17.04 -2.09
C PRO A 148 -10.45 15.67 -1.93
N LEU A 149 -10.79 14.69 -2.79
CA LEU A 149 -10.17 13.38 -2.81
C LEU A 149 -8.76 13.46 -3.41
N LEU A 150 -8.61 14.10 -4.56
CA LEU A 150 -7.33 14.22 -5.26
C LEU A 150 -6.29 14.97 -4.43
N ALA A 151 -6.68 15.98 -3.65
CA ALA A 151 -5.79 16.74 -2.77
C ALA A 151 -5.16 15.91 -1.64
N LEU A 152 -5.77 14.77 -1.28
CA LEU A 152 -5.26 13.86 -0.25
C LEU A 152 -4.31 12.79 -0.81
N LEU A 153 -4.24 12.64 -2.13
CA LEU A 153 -3.34 11.68 -2.75
C LEU A 153 -1.92 12.25 -2.73
N PRO A 154 -0.97 11.55 -2.10
CA PRO A 154 0.41 12.05 -2.00
C PRO A 154 1.08 12.03 -3.36
N ASP A 155 1.69 13.17 -3.66
CA ASP A 155 2.62 13.30 -4.75
C ASP A 155 4.05 13.33 -4.19
N ARG A 156 4.92 12.43 -4.64
CA ARG A 156 6.29 12.37 -4.12
C ARG A 156 7.25 13.35 -4.79
N ASP A 157 6.89 13.85 -5.94
CA ASP A 157 7.71 14.85 -6.61
C ASP A 157 7.34 16.22 -6.04
N GLN A 158 8.07 16.60 -5.00
CA GLN A 158 7.93 17.86 -4.27
C GLN A 158 8.00 19.06 -5.21
N GLY A 159 6.86 19.63 -5.55
CA GLY A 159 6.89 20.86 -6.32
C GLY A 159 5.56 21.48 -6.71
N SER A 160 4.53 20.73 -6.97
CA SER A 160 3.21 21.30 -7.31
C SER A 160 2.13 20.23 -7.26
N ALA A 161 1.21 20.36 -6.32
CA ALA A 161 0.17 19.36 -6.07
C ALA A 161 -0.80 19.12 -7.25
N ALA A 162 -0.88 20.04 -8.20
CA ALA A 162 -1.80 19.91 -9.35
C ALA A 162 -1.14 19.44 -10.64
N ALA A 163 0.16 19.72 -10.84
CA ALA A 163 0.85 19.44 -12.10
C ALA A 163 1.44 18.03 -12.15
N SER A 164 1.71 17.39 -11.03
CA SER A 164 2.46 16.15 -10.98
C SER A 164 1.59 14.87 -10.95
N LEU A 165 0.31 14.96 -10.60
CA LEU A 165 -0.66 13.85 -10.80
C LEU A 165 -0.76 13.45 -12.28
N ALA A 166 -0.45 14.38 -13.19
CA ALA A 166 -0.49 14.20 -14.64
C ALA A 166 0.69 13.38 -15.21
N GLN A 167 1.82 13.33 -14.53
CA GLN A 167 3.08 12.91 -15.16
C GLN A 167 3.58 11.52 -14.77
N ALA A 168 3.09 10.93 -13.68
CA ALA A 168 3.54 9.61 -13.27
C ALA A 168 2.36 8.71 -12.91
N PRO A 169 2.14 7.62 -13.66
CA PRO A 169 1.04 6.68 -13.42
C PRO A 169 1.25 5.94 -12.11
N ARG A 170 0.62 6.42 -11.03
CA ARG A 170 0.64 5.83 -9.69
C ARG A 170 -0.63 5.06 -9.44
N VAL A 171 -0.52 3.98 -8.67
CA VAL A 171 -1.67 3.25 -8.16
C VAL A 171 -1.73 3.45 -6.65
N TYR A 172 -2.89 3.84 -6.17
CA TYR A 172 -3.16 4.05 -4.75
C TYR A 172 -3.96 2.88 -4.21
N LEU A 173 -3.56 2.35 -3.07
CA LEU A 173 -4.28 1.30 -2.38
C LEU A 173 -5.07 1.88 -1.21
N ILE A 174 -6.39 1.67 -1.24
CA ILE A 174 -7.34 2.13 -0.24
C ILE A 174 -7.94 0.92 0.45
N ASP A 175 -8.03 0.96 1.77
CA ASP A 175 -8.60 -0.10 2.59
C ASP A 175 -10.15 -0.11 2.57
N PRO A 176 -10.80 -1.18 3.06
CA PRO A 176 -12.26 -1.27 3.12
C PRO A 176 -12.94 -0.26 4.06
N LEU A 177 -12.19 0.47 4.87
CA LEU A 177 -12.69 1.56 5.70
C LEU A 177 -12.65 2.91 4.97
N GLY A 178 -12.02 2.97 3.80
CA GLY A 178 -11.86 4.17 2.99
C GLY A 178 -10.61 4.98 3.32
N ASN A 179 -9.57 4.36 3.88
CA ASN A 179 -8.31 5.02 4.16
C ASN A 179 -7.28 4.73 3.07
N LEU A 180 -6.56 5.75 2.63
CA LEU A 180 -5.38 5.60 1.80
C LEU A 180 -4.24 4.98 2.62
N MET A 181 -3.82 3.77 2.23
CA MET A 181 -2.82 3.00 2.96
C MET A 181 -1.46 2.95 2.27
N MET A 182 -1.45 2.88 0.94
CA MET A 182 -0.22 2.61 0.20
C MET A 182 -0.23 3.28 -1.18
N VAL A 183 0.94 3.63 -1.66
CA VAL A 183 1.15 4.18 -3.01
C VAL A 183 2.16 3.32 -3.76
N TYR A 184 1.81 2.94 -4.96
CA TYR A 184 2.71 2.28 -5.89
C TYR A 184 3.21 3.31 -6.91
N PRO A 185 4.49 3.68 -6.89
CA PRO A 185 5.09 4.60 -7.86
C PRO A 185 4.98 4.10 -9.30
N ALA A 186 5.19 5.00 -10.25
CA ALA A 186 5.40 4.61 -11.64
C ALA A 186 6.52 3.57 -11.74
N GLY A 187 6.32 2.54 -12.57
CA GLY A 187 7.28 1.43 -12.70
C GLY A 187 7.18 0.34 -11.64
N SER A 188 6.31 0.45 -10.63
CA SER A 188 6.03 -0.66 -9.72
C SER A 188 5.54 -1.88 -10.49
N LYS A 189 6.11 -3.04 -10.20
CA LYS A 189 5.75 -4.30 -10.86
C LYS A 189 4.41 -4.82 -10.35
N ALA A 190 3.57 -5.35 -11.25
CA ALA A 190 2.28 -5.99 -10.90
C ALA A 190 2.45 -7.11 -9.86
N LYS A 191 3.54 -7.89 -9.93
CA LYS A 191 3.85 -8.93 -8.96
C LYS A 191 3.95 -8.38 -7.53
N GLY A 192 4.61 -7.24 -7.33
CA GLY A 192 4.73 -6.62 -6.02
C GLY A 192 3.39 -6.16 -5.46
N MET A 193 2.54 -5.55 -6.29
CA MET A 193 1.17 -5.18 -5.90
C MET A 193 0.34 -6.40 -5.49
N LEU A 194 0.48 -7.50 -6.22
CA LEU A 194 -0.20 -8.77 -5.91
C LEU A 194 0.24 -9.36 -4.58
N GLU A 195 1.55 -9.38 -4.32
CA GLU A 195 2.11 -9.91 -3.07
C GLU A 195 1.65 -9.09 -1.85
N ASP A 196 1.65 -7.77 -1.97
CA ASP A 196 1.16 -6.86 -0.93
C ASP A 196 -0.34 -7.08 -0.67
N LEU A 197 -1.17 -7.12 -1.71
CA LEU A 197 -2.60 -7.38 -1.59
C LEU A 197 -2.90 -8.75 -0.98
N LYS A 198 -2.24 -9.82 -1.42
CA LYS A 198 -2.41 -11.16 -0.84
C LYS A 198 -2.09 -11.18 0.65
N ARG A 199 -1.08 -10.42 1.08
CA ARG A 199 -0.72 -10.31 2.49
C ARG A 199 -1.81 -9.56 3.27
N LEU A 200 -2.28 -8.43 2.76
CA LEU A 200 -3.31 -7.61 3.39
C LEU A 200 -4.65 -8.37 3.49
N LEU A 201 -5.07 -9.02 2.42
CA LEU A 201 -6.29 -9.83 2.38
C LEU A 201 -6.26 -11.02 3.36
N ARG A 202 -5.09 -11.61 3.57
CA ARG A 202 -4.90 -12.69 4.55
C ARG A 202 -5.00 -12.19 5.99
N LEU A 203 -4.56 -10.98 6.26
CA LEU A 203 -4.56 -10.38 7.60
C LEU A 203 -5.86 -9.65 7.93
N SER A 204 -6.66 -9.33 6.91
CA SER A 204 -7.93 -8.61 7.04
C SER A 204 -9.12 -9.55 6.84
N SER A 205 -10.03 -9.57 7.79
CA SER A 205 -11.33 -10.23 7.65
C SER A 205 -12.39 -9.34 7.00
N ILE A 206 -12.06 -8.08 6.68
CA ILE A 206 -12.96 -7.05 6.14
C ILE A 206 -12.75 -6.95 4.62
N GLY A 207 -13.83 -6.76 3.87
CA GLY A 207 -13.81 -6.57 2.41
C GLY A 207 -14.29 -7.76 1.63
#